data_d9c547972bbf49841d1fc17586d91597
#
_entry.id   d9c547972bbf49841d1fc17586d91597
#
_cell.length_a   1.000
_cell.length_b   1.000
_cell.length_c   1.000
_cell.angle_alpha   90.00
_cell.angle_beta   90.00
_cell.angle_gamma   90.00
#
_symmetry.space_group_name_H-M   'P 1'
#
loop_
_entity.id
_entity.type
_entity.pdbx_description
1 polymer ?
#
loop_
_entity_poly.entity_id
_entity_poly.type
_entity_poly.pdbx_seq_one_letter_code
_entity_poly.pdbx_strand_id
1 'polypeptide(L)'
;MKKYKVREYINKLKEDNEIESLNMCDDILEIEINYMTYNSNNVDFDTMFICKGDNFKEEYLNSAIKNGAIVYVSEKKYNVNIPGIIVKNIRNSLSLLSDMYFDFPEKYLTKIGITGTKGKTTTAYMIRDIMNASGKKTGMIGTIYNTYGNKQIEATRTSPESLDLQKLLRDMVDSGMEYVVMEVSSHALSLDRVYGIHFFVSVFTNLSEDHLDFHKTMDSYLMAKKKLFDISDLAIVNGDDIYAPKLIKMLTCKHATFGLDNQVNLTATDLRINADYVEFKMYVNKMLETIHVNIPGKYTIYNSLAAIAVCSLFNCQMDAILLALANVKVPGRSEIVPINKTFTVMIDYAHTPSSLEAILSAVKRHAKGRIICVFGCGGNRDVPKRAIMGEI
;
A
#
# COMPACT_ATOMS: atom_id res chain seq x y z
N MET A 1 -6.34 -22.61 -10.12
CA MET A 1 -6.85 -22.37 -8.75
C MET A 1 -7.77 -23.51 -8.34
N LYS A 2 -7.72 -23.93 -7.08
CA LYS A 2 -8.71 -24.85 -6.49
C LYS A 2 -10.03 -24.11 -6.35
N LYS A 3 -11.15 -24.78 -6.64
CA LYS A 3 -12.48 -24.29 -6.32
C LYS A 3 -12.92 -24.86 -4.97
N TYR A 4 -13.67 -24.07 -4.23
CA TYR A 4 -14.12 -24.40 -2.89
C TYR A 4 -15.66 -24.40 -2.84
N LYS A 5 -16.23 -25.32 -2.07
CA LYS A 5 -17.67 -25.44 -1.84
C LYS A 5 -18.13 -24.40 -0.82
N VAL A 6 -19.41 -24.04 -0.86
CA VAL A 6 -20.02 -23.11 0.10
C VAL A 6 -19.72 -23.52 1.56
N ARG A 7 -19.79 -24.84 1.89
CA ARG A 7 -19.47 -25.34 3.23
C ARG A 7 -18.03 -25.00 3.67
N GLU A 8 -17.06 -25.02 2.75
CA GLU A 8 -15.66 -24.73 3.08
C GLU A 8 -15.48 -23.24 3.44
N TYR A 9 -16.16 -22.33 2.73
CA TYR A 9 -16.21 -20.91 3.08
C TYR A 9 -16.86 -20.65 4.43
N ILE A 10 -17.96 -21.35 4.73
CA ILE A 10 -18.63 -21.29 6.03
C ILE A 10 -17.68 -21.77 7.15
N ASN A 11 -16.95 -22.87 6.92
CA ASN A 11 -15.99 -23.39 7.91
C ASN A 11 -14.87 -22.38 8.15
N LYS A 12 -14.32 -21.76 7.10
CA LYS A 12 -13.32 -20.71 7.22
C LYS A 12 -13.81 -19.54 8.08
N LEU A 13 -15.03 -19.05 7.84
CA LEU A 13 -15.61 -17.97 8.64
C LEU A 13 -15.91 -18.40 10.09
N LYS A 14 -16.23 -19.67 10.35
CA LYS A 14 -16.40 -20.20 11.72
C LYS A 14 -15.09 -20.25 12.47
N GLU A 15 -14.00 -20.70 11.83
CA GLU A 15 -12.65 -20.73 12.42
C GLU A 15 -12.22 -19.35 12.90
N ASP A 16 -12.53 -18.31 12.13
CA ASP A 16 -12.22 -16.91 12.46
C ASP A 16 -13.32 -16.23 13.32
N ASN A 17 -14.33 -16.98 13.78
CA ASN A 17 -15.44 -16.48 14.61
C ASN A 17 -16.23 -15.32 13.98
N GLU A 18 -16.31 -15.26 12.65
CA GLU A 18 -17.00 -14.21 11.91
C GLU A 18 -18.50 -14.49 11.69
N ILE A 19 -18.98 -15.72 11.86
CA ILE A 19 -20.39 -16.05 11.64
C ILE A 19 -21.26 -15.57 12.81
N GLU A 20 -22.34 -14.88 12.48
CA GLU A 20 -23.42 -14.54 13.39
C GLU A 20 -24.59 -15.54 13.26
N SER A 21 -25.07 -15.78 12.04
CA SER A 21 -26.12 -16.78 11.78
C SER A 21 -26.06 -17.28 10.33
N LEU A 22 -26.69 -18.41 10.10
CA LEU A 22 -26.79 -19.05 8.78
C LEU A 22 -28.27 -19.22 8.40
N ASN A 23 -28.60 -18.84 7.17
CA ASN A 23 -29.89 -19.15 6.55
C ASN A 23 -29.59 -20.00 5.31
N MET A 24 -29.39 -21.32 5.53
CA MET A 24 -28.90 -22.25 4.52
C MET A 24 -29.85 -23.42 4.33
N CYS A 25 -29.89 -24.00 3.12
CA CYS A 25 -30.39 -25.33 2.83
C CYS A 25 -29.20 -26.25 2.49
N ASP A 26 -29.36 -27.54 2.74
CA ASP A 26 -28.26 -28.51 2.60
C ASP A 26 -27.76 -28.62 1.16
N ASP A 27 -28.62 -28.46 0.18
CA ASP A 27 -28.31 -28.60 -1.24
C ASP A 27 -27.26 -27.59 -1.72
N ILE A 28 -27.24 -26.37 -1.13
CA ILE A 28 -26.27 -25.31 -1.53
C ILE A 28 -24.86 -25.56 -0.97
N LEU A 29 -24.74 -26.30 0.12
CA LEU A 29 -23.47 -26.51 0.82
C LEU A 29 -22.44 -27.25 -0.03
N GLU A 30 -22.88 -28.07 -0.97
CA GLU A 30 -22.02 -28.86 -1.85
C GLU A 30 -21.65 -28.15 -3.17
N ILE A 31 -22.26 -26.99 -3.45
CA ILE A 31 -21.98 -26.24 -4.68
C ILE A 31 -20.64 -25.53 -4.56
N GLU A 32 -19.83 -25.66 -5.60
CA GLU A 32 -18.58 -24.91 -5.75
C GLU A 32 -18.87 -23.48 -6.18
N ILE A 33 -18.20 -22.51 -5.57
CA ILE A 33 -18.29 -21.11 -5.96
C ILE A 33 -17.40 -20.85 -7.18
N ASN A 34 -18.02 -20.48 -8.28
CA ASN A 34 -17.32 -20.15 -9.52
C ASN A 34 -16.88 -18.68 -9.56
N TYR A 35 -17.66 -17.80 -8.95
CA TYR A 35 -17.37 -16.37 -8.95
C TYR A 35 -17.66 -15.72 -7.59
N MET A 36 -16.90 -14.70 -7.24
CA MET A 36 -17.10 -13.88 -6.03
C MET A 36 -17.04 -12.41 -6.41
N THR A 37 -18.03 -11.63 -5.99
CA THR A 37 -18.08 -10.20 -6.27
C THR A 37 -18.90 -9.43 -5.24
N TYR A 38 -18.61 -8.14 -5.11
CA TYR A 38 -19.44 -7.17 -4.39
C TYR A 38 -20.09 -6.15 -5.37
N ASN A 39 -19.95 -6.37 -6.69
CA ASN A 39 -20.54 -5.51 -7.72
C ASN A 39 -21.67 -6.26 -8.44
N SER A 40 -22.91 -5.82 -8.27
CA SER A 40 -24.10 -6.45 -8.86
C SER A 40 -24.14 -6.42 -10.40
N ASN A 41 -23.30 -5.59 -11.05
CA ASN A 41 -23.16 -5.59 -12.50
C ASN A 41 -22.15 -6.65 -13.00
N ASN A 42 -21.33 -7.21 -12.12
CA ASN A 42 -20.29 -8.18 -12.43
C ASN A 42 -20.59 -9.51 -11.73
N VAL A 43 -21.79 -10.03 -11.96
CA VAL A 43 -22.22 -11.33 -11.42
C VAL A 43 -22.19 -12.34 -12.55
N ASP A 44 -21.71 -13.54 -12.25
CA ASP A 44 -21.66 -14.68 -13.16
C ASP A 44 -22.35 -15.89 -12.51
N PHE A 45 -22.37 -17.01 -13.19
CA PHE A 45 -22.98 -18.25 -12.71
C PHE A 45 -22.30 -18.76 -11.42
N ASP A 46 -23.08 -19.29 -10.49
CA ASP A 46 -22.64 -19.76 -9.16
C ASP A 46 -21.84 -18.72 -8.36
N THR A 47 -22.33 -17.48 -8.35
CA THR A 47 -21.70 -16.38 -7.65
C THR A 47 -22.04 -16.37 -6.15
N MET A 48 -21.00 -16.19 -5.31
CA MET A 48 -21.12 -15.70 -3.94
C MET A 48 -21.11 -14.17 -3.96
N PHE A 49 -22.22 -13.54 -3.62
CA PHE A 49 -22.36 -12.09 -3.66
C PHE A 49 -22.15 -11.47 -2.27
N ILE A 50 -21.25 -10.48 -2.18
CA ILE A 50 -20.88 -9.80 -0.93
C ILE A 50 -21.61 -8.47 -0.80
N CYS A 51 -22.53 -8.37 0.16
CA CYS A 51 -23.30 -7.17 0.44
C CYS A 51 -22.49 -6.19 1.27
N LYS A 52 -21.63 -5.39 0.61
CA LYS A 52 -20.64 -4.54 1.26
C LYS A 52 -20.87 -3.05 1.01
N GLY A 53 -20.60 -2.24 2.03
CA GLY A 53 -20.52 -0.79 1.96
C GLY A 53 -21.66 -0.07 2.66
N ASP A 54 -21.37 1.12 3.21
CA ASP A 54 -22.31 1.93 3.99
C ASP A 54 -23.55 2.38 3.17
N ASN A 55 -23.37 2.48 1.85
CA ASN A 55 -24.43 2.84 0.89
C ASN A 55 -25.03 1.61 0.18
N PHE A 56 -24.87 0.39 0.73
CA PHE A 56 -25.42 -0.80 0.13
C PHE A 56 -26.95 -0.75 0.14
N LYS A 57 -27.55 -1.05 -1.02
CA LYS A 57 -29.02 -1.12 -1.19
C LYS A 57 -29.44 -2.55 -1.52
N GLU A 58 -30.60 -2.96 -1.01
CA GLU A 58 -31.17 -4.27 -1.29
C GLU A 58 -31.41 -4.52 -2.78
N GLU A 59 -31.64 -3.45 -3.55
CA GLU A 59 -31.76 -3.52 -5.01
C GLU A 59 -30.51 -4.14 -5.68
N TYR A 60 -29.33 -3.92 -5.11
CA TYR A 60 -28.08 -4.49 -5.64
C TYR A 60 -28.04 -6.02 -5.42
N LEU A 61 -28.54 -6.50 -4.26
CA LEU A 61 -28.68 -7.93 -4.00
C LEU A 61 -29.71 -8.55 -4.96
N ASN A 62 -30.87 -7.91 -5.12
CA ASN A 62 -31.89 -8.38 -6.06
C ASN A 62 -31.40 -8.44 -7.50
N SER A 63 -30.59 -7.47 -7.92
CA SER A 63 -29.93 -7.49 -9.23
C SER A 63 -28.93 -8.63 -9.34
N ALA A 64 -28.12 -8.86 -8.30
CA ALA A 64 -27.16 -9.96 -8.28
C ALA A 64 -27.84 -11.34 -8.37
N ILE A 65 -28.98 -11.52 -7.68
CA ILE A 65 -29.79 -12.76 -7.74
C ILE A 65 -30.27 -13.02 -9.15
N LYS A 66 -30.82 -11.99 -9.80
CA LYS A 66 -31.29 -12.09 -11.20
C LYS A 66 -30.18 -12.47 -12.18
N ASN A 67 -28.94 -12.07 -11.87
CA ASN A 67 -27.76 -12.29 -12.70
C ASN A 67 -27.01 -13.60 -12.36
N GLY A 68 -27.46 -14.41 -11.39
CA GLY A 68 -26.86 -15.73 -11.11
C GLY A 68 -26.18 -15.89 -9.76
N ALA A 69 -26.38 -14.97 -8.81
CA ALA A 69 -25.92 -15.17 -7.44
C ALA A 69 -26.75 -16.28 -6.75
N ILE A 70 -26.04 -17.23 -6.12
CA ILE A 70 -26.67 -18.41 -5.46
C ILE A 70 -26.59 -18.32 -3.93
N VAL A 71 -25.70 -17.49 -3.40
CA VAL A 71 -25.53 -17.24 -1.97
C VAL A 71 -25.07 -15.80 -1.75
N TYR A 72 -25.55 -15.18 -0.68
CA TYR A 72 -25.05 -13.86 -0.28
C TYR A 72 -24.37 -13.87 1.10
N VAL A 73 -23.46 -12.91 1.31
CA VAL A 73 -22.81 -12.66 2.60
C VAL A 73 -23.11 -11.23 3.02
N SER A 74 -23.56 -11.01 4.25
CA SER A 74 -23.91 -9.68 4.76
C SER A 74 -23.89 -9.60 6.29
N GLU A 75 -23.93 -8.40 6.85
CA GLU A 75 -24.09 -8.16 8.30
C GLU A 75 -25.55 -8.21 8.76
N LYS A 76 -26.51 -8.34 7.84
CA LYS A 76 -27.94 -8.44 8.17
C LYS A 76 -28.66 -9.37 7.22
N LYS A 77 -29.75 -9.99 7.72
CA LYS A 77 -30.60 -10.86 6.92
C LYS A 77 -31.47 -10.03 5.98
N TYR A 78 -31.55 -10.48 4.72
CA TYR A 78 -32.46 -9.96 3.70
C TYR A 78 -33.59 -10.96 3.43
N ASN A 79 -34.75 -10.45 3.02
CA ASN A 79 -35.91 -11.31 2.65
C ASN A 79 -35.87 -11.63 1.16
N VAL A 80 -35.00 -12.56 0.80
CA VAL A 80 -34.72 -12.99 -0.58
C VAL A 80 -34.74 -14.54 -0.66
N ASN A 81 -34.85 -15.07 -1.89
CA ASN A 81 -35.05 -16.55 -2.12
C ASN A 81 -33.72 -17.31 -2.21
N ILE A 82 -32.58 -16.69 -1.98
CA ILE A 82 -31.30 -17.41 -1.92
C ILE A 82 -30.77 -17.46 -0.49
N PRO A 83 -29.95 -18.47 -0.14
CA PRO A 83 -29.32 -18.61 1.15
C PRO A 83 -28.39 -17.41 1.50
N GLY A 84 -28.28 -17.12 2.80
CA GLY A 84 -27.46 -16.05 3.33
C GLY A 84 -26.52 -16.50 4.45
N ILE A 85 -25.29 -16.06 4.37
CA ILE A 85 -24.28 -16.14 5.44
C ILE A 85 -24.28 -14.79 6.14
N ILE A 86 -24.76 -14.74 7.38
CA ILE A 86 -24.79 -13.51 8.16
C ILE A 86 -23.53 -13.46 9.02
N VAL A 87 -22.77 -12.38 8.87
CA VAL A 87 -21.45 -12.23 9.47
C VAL A 87 -21.41 -11.03 10.41
N LYS A 88 -20.49 -11.05 11.37
CA LYS A 88 -20.29 -9.98 12.35
C LYS A 88 -19.64 -8.74 11.74
N ASN A 89 -18.69 -8.96 10.81
CA ASN A 89 -17.99 -7.90 10.10
C ASN A 89 -17.78 -8.28 8.63
N ILE A 90 -18.46 -7.56 7.75
CA ILE A 90 -18.41 -7.85 6.31
C ILE A 90 -17.04 -7.59 5.69
N ARG A 91 -16.24 -6.66 6.25
CA ARG A 91 -14.90 -6.32 5.71
C ARG A 91 -13.88 -7.40 6.04
N ASN A 92 -13.87 -7.87 7.29
CA ASN A 92 -13.04 -9.01 7.71
C ASN A 92 -13.43 -10.25 6.91
N SER A 93 -14.72 -10.55 6.86
CA SER A 93 -15.25 -11.71 6.13
C SER A 93 -14.91 -11.66 4.65
N LEU A 94 -15.03 -10.49 4.00
CA LEU A 94 -14.61 -10.31 2.60
C LEU A 94 -13.13 -10.64 2.42
N SER A 95 -12.27 -10.20 3.34
CA SER A 95 -10.82 -10.46 3.24
C SER A 95 -10.52 -11.96 3.34
N LEU A 96 -11.09 -12.64 4.33
CA LEU A 96 -10.93 -14.09 4.53
C LEU A 96 -11.49 -14.92 3.36
N LEU A 97 -12.69 -14.58 2.89
CA LEU A 97 -13.32 -15.25 1.77
C LEU A 97 -12.54 -15.04 0.47
N SER A 98 -12.01 -13.82 0.25
CA SER A 98 -11.22 -13.50 -0.94
C SER A 98 -9.89 -14.25 -0.95
N ASP A 99 -9.22 -14.36 0.20
CA ASP A 99 -7.97 -15.13 0.32
C ASP A 99 -8.20 -16.60 -0.05
N MET A 100 -9.25 -17.21 0.49
CA MET A 100 -9.65 -18.58 0.15
C MET A 100 -10.07 -18.71 -1.33
N TYR A 101 -10.86 -17.77 -1.85
CA TYR A 101 -11.34 -17.80 -3.24
C TYR A 101 -10.19 -17.81 -4.25
N PHE A 102 -9.10 -17.09 -3.94
CA PHE A 102 -7.87 -17.06 -4.76
C PHE A 102 -6.83 -18.10 -4.33
N ASP A 103 -7.23 -19.13 -3.56
CA ASP A 103 -6.38 -20.25 -3.15
C ASP A 103 -5.16 -19.81 -2.32
N PHE A 104 -5.42 -18.92 -1.34
CA PHE A 104 -4.46 -18.45 -0.34
C PHE A 104 -3.14 -17.93 -0.92
N PRO A 105 -3.16 -16.97 -1.86
CA PRO A 105 -1.93 -16.51 -2.55
C PRO A 105 -0.95 -15.86 -1.59
N GLU A 106 -1.43 -15.30 -0.48
CA GLU A 106 -0.61 -14.66 0.53
C GLU A 106 0.43 -15.61 1.16
N LYS A 107 0.19 -16.92 1.15
CA LYS A 107 1.10 -17.94 1.71
C LYS A 107 2.36 -18.17 0.86
N TYR A 108 2.31 -17.80 -0.41
CA TYR A 108 3.39 -18.02 -1.37
C TYR A 108 4.28 -16.79 -1.58
N LEU A 109 3.93 -15.65 -0.98
CA LEU A 109 4.65 -14.40 -1.16
C LEU A 109 5.19 -13.88 0.17
N THR A 110 6.45 -13.47 0.19
CA THR A 110 6.98 -12.66 1.30
C THR A 110 6.55 -11.21 1.11
N LYS A 111 5.79 -10.68 2.06
CA LYS A 111 5.15 -9.37 1.95
C LYS A 111 5.93 -8.29 2.71
N ILE A 112 6.17 -7.16 2.05
CA ILE A 112 6.82 -5.96 2.58
C ILE A 112 5.79 -4.84 2.57
N GLY A 113 5.40 -4.33 3.74
CA GLY A 113 4.41 -3.28 3.88
C GLY A 113 5.07 -1.90 4.05
N ILE A 114 4.50 -0.85 3.45
CA ILE A 114 4.99 0.51 3.64
C ILE A 114 3.83 1.42 4.01
N THR A 115 3.90 2.05 5.17
CA THR A 115 2.93 3.06 5.59
C THR A 115 3.61 4.38 5.96
N GLY A 116 2.84 5.43 6.00
CA GLY A 116 3.28 6.80 6.32
C GLY A 116 2.43 7.82 5.56
N THR A 117 2.65 9.10 5.80
CA THR A 117 1.95 10.14 5.04
C THR A 117 2.59 10.30 3.67
N LYS A 118 3.88 10.52 3.60
CA LYS A 118 4.67 10.75 2.37
C LYS A 118 5.75 9.67 2.23
N GLY A 119 6.30 9.51 1.02
CA GLY A 119 7.43 8.62 0.77
C GLY A 119 7.08 7.17 0.45
N LYS A 120 5.86 6.69 0.70
CA LYS A 120 5.45 5.29 0.43
C LYS A 120 5.81 4.81 -0.97
N THR A 121 5.34 5.55 -1.99
CA THR A 121 5.54 5.20 -3.40
C THR A 121 7.02 5.14 -3.75
N THR A 122 7.79 6.19 -3.43
CA THR A 122 9.22 6.25 -3.73
C THR A 122 9.97 5.09 -3.06
N THR A 123 9.69 4.84 -1.78
CA THR A 123 10.29 3.71 -1.04
C THR A 123 9.90 2.36 -1.65
N ALA A 124 8.63 2.18 -2.09
CA ALA A 124 8.17 0.96 -2.74
C ALA A 124 8.92 0.68 -4.06
N TYR A 125 9.08 1.71 -4.90
CA TYR A 125 9.88 1.60 -6.12
C TYR A 125 11.33 1.24 -5.83
N MET A 126 11.98 1.93 -4.87
CA MET A 126 13.36 1.65 -4.48
C MET A 126 13.53 0.21 -4.00
N ILE A 127 12.66 -0.27 -3.10
CA ILE A 127 12.73 -1.66 -2.61
C ILE A 127 12.54 -2.65 -3.75
N ARG A 128 11.49 -2.47 -4.58
CA ARG A 128 11.25 -3.34 -5.74
C ARG A 128 12.45 -3.42 -6.66
N ASP A 129 13.04 -2.27 -7.00
CA ASP A 129 14.13 -2.21 -7.96
C ASP A 129 15.41 -2.82 -7.40
N ILE A 130 15.74 -2.58 -6.12
CA ILE A 130 16.87 -3.23 -5.44
C ILE A 130 16.69 -4.75 -5.37
N MET A 131 15.51 -5.20 -4.97
CA MET A 131 15.18 -6.63 -4.84
C MET A 131 15.32 -7.32 -6.20
N ASN A 132 14.73 -6.74 -7.26
CA ASN A 132 14.82 -7.29 -8.61
C ASN A 132 16.28 -7.27 -9.16
N ALA A 133 17.04 -6.18 -8.92
CA ALA A 133 18.46 -6.14 -9.26
C ALA A 133 19.29 -7.19 -8.52
N SER A 134 18.83 -7.61 -7.34
CA SER A 134 19.43 -8.70 -6.55
C SER A 134 18.92 -10.10 -6.95
N GLY A 135 18.20 -10.23 -8.08
CA GLY A 135 17.64 -11.49 -8.56
C GLY A 135 16.41 -12.01 -7.80
N LYS A 136 15.82 -11.18 -6.92
CA LYS A 136 14.64 -11.53 -6.12
C LYS A 136 13.38 -11.04 -6.83
N LYS A 137 12.61 -11.96 -7.41
CA LYS A 137 11.41 -11.65 -8.20
C LYS A 137 10.34 -10.97 -7.37
N THR A 138 10.25 -9.64 -7.48
CA THR A 138 9.45 -8.80 -6.61
C THR A 138 8.38 -8.05 -7.39
N GLY A 139 7.11 -8.29 -7.03
CA GLY A 139 5.98 -7.49 -7.47
C GLY A 139 5.78 -6.25 -6.58
N MET A 140 4.98 -5.30 -7.05
CA MET A 140 4.64 -4.09 -6.31
C MET A 140 3.16 -3.76 -6.44
N ILE A 141 2.53 -3.38 -5.32
CA ILE A 141 1.17 -2.83 -5.27
C ILE A 141 1.26 -1.41 -4.71
N GLY A 142 0.82 -0.43 -5.48
CA GLY A 142 1.00 0.97 -5.08
C GLY A 142 0.05 1.96 -5.72
N THR A 143 0.34 3.24 -5.51
CA THR A 143 -0.54 4.35 -5.87
C THR A 143 -0.63 4.58 -7.38
N ILE A 144 0.45 4.32 -8.13
CA ILE A 144 0.54 4.64 -9.55
C ILE A 144 0.26 3.39 -10.38
N TYR A 145 1.03 2.35 -10.14
CA TYR A 145 0.91 1.06 -10.84
C TYR A 145 1.01 -0.10 -9.87
N ASN A 146 0.35 -1.19 -10.24
CA ASN A 146 0.63 -2.54 -9.75
C ASN A 146 1.52 -3.23 -10.79
N THR A 147 2.67 -3.75 -10.37
CA THR A 147 3.65 -4.32 -11.30
C THR A 147 4.10 -5.71 -10.86
N TYR A 148 4.20 -6.65 -11.80
CA TYR A 148 4.72 -7.99 -11.57
C TYR A 148 5.16 -8.64 -12.89
N GLY A 149 6.32 -9.28 -12.90
CA GLY A 149 6.95 -9.74 -14.13
C GLY A 149 7.09 -8.58 -15.12
N ASN A 150 6.60 -8.76 -16.34
CA ASN A 150 6.56 -7.72 -17.37
C ASN A 150 5.24 -6.93 -17.43
N LYS A 151 4.33 -7.15 -16.46
CA LYS A 151 3.04 -6.48 -16.43
C LYS A 151 3.10 -5.22 -15.58
N GLN A 152 2.45 -4.18 -16.09
CA GLN A 152 2.21 -2.92 -15.40
C GLN A 152 0.74 -2.56 -15.58
N ILE A 153 0.00 -2.46 -14.48
CA ILE A 153 -1.44 -2.20 -14.44
C ILE A 153 -1.66 -0.90 -13.67
N GLU A 154 -2.39 0.03 -14.24
CA GLU A 154 -2.73 1.29 -13.59
C GLU A 154 -3.51 1.02 -12.29
N ALA A 155 -3.10 1.67 -11.22
CA ALA A 155 -3.73 1.50 -9.92
C ALA A 155 -4.95 2.41 -9.77
N THR A 156 -6.08 1.85 -9.39
CA THR A 156 -7.28 2.64 -9.06
C THR A 156 -7.24 3.19 -7.64
N ARG A 157 -6.42 2.60 -6.78
CA ARG A 157 -6.24 2.96 -5.36
C ARG A 157 -4.83 2.60 -4.89
N THR A 158 -4.32 3.34 -3.92
CA THR A 158 -3.02 3.02 -3.27
C THR A 158 -2.98 1.60 -2.71
N SER A 159 -4.06 1.18 -2.05
CA SER A 159 -4.24 -0.18 -1.54
C SER A 159 -5.62 -0.67 -2.01
N PRO A 160 -5.70 -1.72 -2.81
CA PRO A 160 -6.94 -2.25 -3.34
C PRO A 160 -7.93 -2.72 -2.26
N GLU A 161 -9.19 -2.96 -2.64
CA GLU A 161 -10.14 -3.70 -1.81
C GLU A 161 -9.69 -5.16 -1.69
N SER A 162 -10.11 -5.86 -0.62
CA SER A 162 -9.61 -7.19 -0.29
C SER A 162 -9.72 -8.19 -1.45
N LEU A 163 -10.83 -8.20 -2.19
CA LEU A 163 -11.02 -9.10 -3.32
C LEU A 163 -10.03 -8.80 -4.47
N ASP A 164 -9.86 -7.52 -4.80
CA ASP A 164 -8.94 -7.08 -5.85
C ASP A 164 -7.48 -7.31 -5.42
N LEU A 165 -7.20 -7.13 -4.11
CA LEU A 165 -5.88 -7.37 -3.53
C LEU A 165 -5.48 -8.85 -3.65
N GLN A 166 -6.35 -9.77 -3.24
CA GLN A 166 -6.08 -11.21 -3.31
C GLN A 166 -5.94 -11.69 -4.76
N LYS A 167 -6.72 -11.09 -5.69
CA LYS A 167 -6.54 -11.32 -7.12
C LYS A 167 -5.15 -10.92 -7.60
N LEU A 168 -4.69 -9.72 -7.24
CA LEU A 168 -3.34 -9.26 -7.61
C LEU A 168 -2.25 -10.15 -7.01
N LEU A 169 -2.39 -10.58 -5.75
CA LEU A 169 -1.45 -11.51 -5.12
C LEU A 169 -1.44 -12.86 -5.86
N ARG A 170 -2.61 -13.38 -6.28
CA ARG A 170 -2.68 -14.61 -7.09
C ARG A 170 -1.99 -14.43 -8.44
N ASP A 171 -2.30 -13.33 -9.13
CA ASP A 171 -1.65 -13.02 -10.43
C ASP A 171 -0.11 -12.92 -10.28
N MET A 172 0.39 -12.40 -9.16
CA MET A 172 1.82 -12.34 -8.82
C MET A 172 2.42 -13.73 -8.62
N VAL A 173 1.75 -14.60 -7.83
CA VAL A 173 2.18 -15.99 -7.63
C VAL A 173 2.23 -16.72 -8.96
N ASP A 174 1.18 -16.63 -9.78
CA ASP A 174 1.11 -17.29 -11.09
C ASP A 174 2.15 -16.75 -12.09
N SER A 175 2.63 -15.52 -11.87
CA SER A 175 3.72 -14.91 -12.64
C SER A 175 5.12 -15.23 -12.06
N GLY A 176 5.19 -16.09 -11.04
CA GLY A 176 6.43 -16.54 -10.42
C GLY A 176 7.12 -15.49 -9.55
N MET A 177 6.37 -14.52 -8.98
CA MET A 177 6.92 -13.61 -7.97
C MET A 177 7.08 -14.34 -6.64
N GLU A 178 8.12 -13.98 -5.91
CA GLU A 178 8.47 -14.52 -4.58
C GLU A 178 8.21 -13.50 -3.47
N TYR A 179 8.26 -12.23 -3.85
CA TYR A 179 8.11 -11.08 -2.94
C TYR A 179 7.08 -10.10 -3.49
N VAL A 180 6.43 -9.39 -2.59
CA VAL A 180 5.58 -8.24 -2.94
C VAL A 180 5.86 -7.07 -2.00
N VAL A 181 6.07 -5.89 -2.58
CA VAL A 181 6.12 -4.62 -1.86
C VAL A 181 4.77 -3.94 -2.01
N MET A 182 4.16 -3.56 -0.90
CA MET A 182 2.83 -2.97 -0.89
C MET A 182 2.80 -1.64 -0.15
N GLU A 183 2.28 -0.60 -0.82
CA GLU A 183 1.86 0.60 -0.14
C GLU A 183 0.57 0.33 0.65
N VAL A 184 0.62 0.48 1.98
CA VAL A 184 -0.52 0.25 2.87
C VAL A 184 -1.00 1.58 3.43
N SER A 185 -2.09 2.09 2.88
CA SER A 185 -2.70 3.35 3.30
C SER A 185 -3.42 3.20 4.64
N SER A 186 -3.52 4.30 5.39
CA SER A 186 -4.29 4.31 6.65
C SER A 186 -5.77 3.97 6.45
N HIS A 187 -6.34 4.35 5.31
CA HIS A 187 -7.69 3.95 4.94
C HIS A 187 -7.81 2.43 4.76
N ALA A 188 -6.83 1.78 4.10
CA ALA A 188 -6.83 0.33 3.94
C ALA A 188 -6.77 -0.40 5.29
N LEU A 189 -5.97 0.13 6.23
CA LEU A 189 -5.85 -0.40 7.60
C LEU A 189 -7.11 -0.17 8.43
N SER A 190 -7.75 1.01 8.30
CA SER A 190 -9.01 1.32 9.00
C SER A 190 -10.21 0.58 8.42
N LEU A 191 -10.17 0.24 7.15
CA LEU A 191 -11.23 -0.47 6.43
C LEU A 191 -10.94 -1.98 6.28
N ASP A 192 -9.99 -2.49 7.04
CA ASP A 192 -9.61 -3.90 7.16
C ASP A 192 -9.33 -4.60 5.81
N ARG A 193 -8.84 -3.85 4.79
CA ARG A 193 -8.56 -4.38 3.45
C ARG A 193 -7.41 -5.39 3.42
N VAL A 194 -6.56 -5.36 4.43
CA VAL A 194 -5.42 -6.27 4.62
C VAL A 194 -5.62 -7.22 5.80
N TYR A 195 -6.87 -7.39 6.26
CA TYR A 195 -7.19 -8.32 7.33
C TYR A 195 -6.80 -9.75 6.93
N GLY A 196 -6.20 -10.50 7.85
CA GLY A 196 -5.70 -11.86 7.59
C GLY A 196 -4.37 -11.93 6.83
N ILE A 197 -3.87 -10.81 6.29
CA ILE A 197 -2.54 -10.76 5.65
C ILE A 197 -1.48 -10.52 6.71
N HIS A 198 -0.38 -11.26 6.65
CA HIS A 198 0.79 -11.10 7.52
C HIS A 198 1.98 -10.57 6.74
N PHE A 199 2.69 -9.55 7.26
CA PHE A 199 3.86 -8.94 6.64
C PHE A 199 5.15 -9.41 7.33
N PHE A 200 6.15 -9.79 6.56
CA PHE A 200 7.48 -10.10 7.10
C PHE A 200 8.16 -8.85 7.68
N VAL A 201 8.07 -7.73 6.96
CA VAL A 201 8.59 -6.44 7.41
C VAL A 201 7.69 -5.31 6.97
N SER A 202 7.53 -4.30 7.83
CA SER A 202 6.80 -3.10 7.51
C SER A 202 7.58 -1.84 7.84
N VAL A 203 7.40 -0.80 7.01
CA VAL A 203 8.11 0.47 7.09
C VAL A 203 7.17 1.58 7.53
N PHE A 204 7.60 2.38 8.50
CA PHE A 204 7.00 3.67 8.84
C PHE A 204 7.90 4.79 8.30
N THR A 205 7.40 5.53 7.30
CA THR A 205 8.17 6.61 6.67
C THR A 205 8.08 7.93 7.42
N ASN A 206 6.87 8.38 7.75
CA ASN A 206 6.58 9.61 8.49
C ASN A 206 5.09 9.76 8.80
N LEU A 207 4.74 10.71 9.69
CA LEU A 207 3.38 11.14 9.94
C LEU A 207 3.30 12.67 9.96
N SER A 208 2.53 13.23 9.05
CA SER A 208 2.20 14.66 9.00
C SER A 208 0.71 14.84 8.75
N GLU A 209 0.22 16.04 8.94
CA GLU A 209 -1.20 16.35 8.77
C GLU A 209 -1.67 16.02 7.35
N ASP A 210 -2.61 15.07 7.27
CA ASP A 210 -3.29 14.62 6.07
C ASP A 210 -4.48 13.75 6.49
N HIS A 211 -5.52 13.65 5.67
CA HIS A 211 -6.68 12.77 5.90
C HIS A 211 -7.40 12.95 7.25
N LEU A 212 -7.36 14.17 7.85
CA LEU A 212 -8.06 14.45 9.11
C LEU A 212 -9.58 14.55 8.91
N ASP A 213 -10.05 14.72 7.69
CA ASP A 213 -11.46 14.56 7.33
C ASP A 213 -11.98 13.17 7.70
N PHE A 214 -11.14 12.14 7.52
CA PHE A 214 -11.43 10.74 7.84
C PHE A 214 -11.02 10.37 9.28
N HIS A 215 -9.76 10.60 9.66
CA HIS A 215 -9.20 10.15 10.95
C HIS A 215 -9.54 11.04 12.15
N LYS A 216 -10.00 12.28 11.93
CA LYS A 216 -10.38 13.30 12.92
C LYS A 216 -9.20 13.85 13.73
N THR A 217 -8.28 13.04 14.19
CA THR A 217 -7.11 13.45 14.99
C THR A 217 -5.83 12.78 14.50
N MET A 218 -4.67 13.39 14.77
CA MET A 218 -3.37 12.82 14.50
C MET A 218 -3.13 11.51 15.26
N ASP A 219 -3.67 11.40 16.47
CA ASP A 219 -3.57 10.17 17.26
C ASP A 219 -4.34 9.01 16.62
N SER A 220 -5.58 9.24 16.18
CA SER A 220 -6.35 8.24 15.45
C SER A 220 -5.67 7.85 14.14
N TYR A 221 -5.02 8.82 13.46
CA TYR A 221 -4.25 8.57 12.25
C TYR A 221 -3.02 7.71 12.51
N LEU A 222 -2.29 7.97 13.61
CA LEU A 222 -1.18 7.13 14.05
C LEU A 222 -1.66 5.72 14.40
N MET A 223 -2.76 5.59 15.16
CA MET A 223 -3.33 4.29 15.54
C MET A 223 -3.77 3.48 14.32
N ALA A 224 -4.33 4.12 13.29
CA ALA A 224 -4.65 3.45 12.05
C ALA A 224 -3.40 2.86 11.37
N LYS A 225 -2.29 3.62 11.31
CA LYS A 225 -1.03 3.13 10.74
C LYS A 225 -0.36 2.06 11.60
N LYS A 226 -0.51 2.14 12.93
CA LYS A 226 0.01 1.16 13.89
C LYS A 226 -0.51 -0.24 13.60
N LYS A 227 -1.76 -0.39 13.13
CA LYS A 227 -2.35 -1.69 12.75
C LYS A 227 -1.47 -2.49 11.77
N LEU A 228 -0.69 -1.84 10.89
CA LEU A 228 0.22 -2.56 9.99
C LEU A 228 1.29 -3.32 10.77
N PHE A 229 1.80 -2.72 11.84
CA PHE A 229 2.87 -3.32 12.64
C PHE A 229 2.34 -4.43 13.56
N ASP A 230 1.04 -4.44 13.87
CA ASP A 230 0.40 -5.52 14.63
C ASP A 230 0.33 -6.85 13.84
N ILE A 231 0.43 -6.75 12.51
CA ILE A 231 0.41 -7.87 11.57
C ILE A 231 1.75 -8.05 10.86
N SER A 232 2.85 -7.62 11.51
CA SER A 232 4.21 -7.68 10.96
C SER A 232 5.19 -8.31 11.95
N ASP A 233 6.19 -9.06 11.44
CA ASP A 233 7.27 -9.61 12.27
C ASP A 233 8.29 -8.55 12.66
N LEU A 234 8.55 -7.57 11.78
CA LEU A 234 9.55 -6.53 11.96
C LEU A 234 9.06 -5.16 11.50
N ALA A 235 9.34 -4.13 12.27
CA ALA A 235 9.11 -2.74 11.95
C ALA A 235 10.44 -2.01 11.63
N ILE A 236 10.47 -1.29 10.49
CA ILE A 236 11.54 -0.36 10.14
C ILE A 236 10.97 1.06 10.27
N VAL A 237 11.43 1.81 11.26
CA VAL A 237 10.81 3.08 11.68
C VAL A 237 11.75 4.25 11.41
N ASN A 238 11.25 5.31 10.76
CA ASN A 238 11.94 6.58 10.70
C ASN A 238 12.06 7.19 12.09
N GLY A 239 13.25 7.14 12.69
CA GLY A 239 13.51 7.60 14.05
C GLY A 239 13.50 9.12 14.21
N ASP A 240 13.61 9.88 13.11
CA ASP A 240 13.58 11.35 13.12
C ASP A 240 12.14 11.90 13.07
N ASP A 241 11.14 11.05 12.84
CA ASP A 241 9.74 11.48 12.87
C ASP A 241 9.28 11.73 14.31
N ILE A 242 8.58 12.84 14.55
CA ILE A 242 8.14 13.24 15.90
C ILE A 242 7.19 12.23 16.57
N TYR A 243 6.49 11.41 15.77
CA TYR A 243 5.62 10.35 16.25
C TYR A 243 6.33 9.01 16.45
N ALA A 244 7.58 8.87 15.99
CA ALA A 244 8.33 7.62 16.11
C ALA A 244 8.48 7.13 17.56
N PRO A 245 8.80 7.97 18.56
CA PRO A 245 8.89 7.51 19.95
C PRO A 245 7.56 6.98 20.50
N LYS A 246 6.43 7.59 20.09
CA LYS A 246 5.09 7.14 20.48
C LYS A 246 4.75 5.82 19.79
N LEU A 247 5.04 5.68 18.49
CA LEU A 247 4.82 4.45 17.74
C LEU A 247 5.65 3.30 18.31
N ILE A 248 6.96 3.50 18.51
CA ILE A 248 7.90 2.47 19.00
C ILE A 248 7.43 1.91 20.36
N LYS A 249 6.95 2.75 21.28
CA LYS A 249 6.41 2.29 22.56
C LYS A 249 5.19 1.38 22.46
N MET A 250 4.47 1.44 21.34
CA MET A 250 3.25 0.64 21.09
C MET A 250 3.52 -0.61 20.24
N LEU A 251 4.74 -0.77 19.71
CA LEU A 251 5.08 -1.94 18.90
C LEU A 251 5.19 -3.19 19.78
N THR A 252 4.64 -4.29 19.26
CA THR A 252 4.78 -5.63 19.83
C THR A 252 5.80 -6.49 19.07
N CYS A 253 6.09 -6.12 17.82
CA CYS A 253 7.09 -6.77 16.98
C CYS A 253 8.49 -6.20 17.20
N LYS A 254 9.52 -6.91 16.73
CA LYS A 254 10.89 -6.38 16.67
C LYS A 254 10.93 -5.10 15.81
N HIS A 255 11.84 -4.19 16.13
CA HIS A 255 12.01 -3.00 15.33
C HIS A 255 13.46 -2.58 15.17
N ALA A 256 13.73 -1.85 14.11
CA ALA A 256 14.94 -1.09 13.88
C ALA A 256 14.58 0.32 13.36
N THR A 257 15.47 1.27 13.56
CA THR A 257 15.25 2.67 13.20
C THR A 257 16.22 3.12 12.13
N PHE A 258 15.78 4.03 11.27
CA PHE A 258 16.63 4.74 10.32
C PHE A 258 16.40 6.24 10.43
N GLY A 259 17.35 7.04 10.01
CA GLY A 259 17.26 8.50 10.07
C GLY A 259 18.60 9.17 9.80
N LEU A 260 18.66 10.46 10.07
CA LEU A 260 19.88 11.26 9.98
C LEU A 260 20.45 11.59 11.36
N ASP A 261 19.74 11.23 12.42
CA ASP A 261 20.18 11.33 13.80
C ASP A 261 21.06 10.12 14.17
N ASN A 262 22.16 10.35 14.90
CA ASN A 262 23.10 9.31 15.35
C ASN A 262 22.53 8.31 16.37
N GLN A 263 21.33 8.58 16.89
CA GLN A 263 20.64 7.67 17.82
C GLN A 263 19.82 6.57 17.12
N VAL A 264 19.86 6.49 15.78
CA VAL A 264 19.17 5.47 14.98
C VAL A 264 20.10 4.32 14.61
N ASN A 265 19.52 3.17 14.24
CA ASN A 265 20.31 1.98 13.85
C ASN A 265 20.98 2.15 12.48
N LEU A 266 20.35 2.86 11.56
CA LEU A 266 20.87 3.13 10.21
C LEU A 266 20.80 4.63 9.92
N THR A 267 21.96 5.24 9.67
CA THR A 267 22.07 6.68 9.41
C THR A 267 22.93 6.97 8.20
N ALA A 268 22.79 8.19 7.65
CA ALA A 268 23.60 8.74 6.58
C ALA A 268 24.39 9.94 7.06
N THR A 269 25.58 10.11 6.47
CA THR A 269 26.49 11.24 6.70
C THR A 269 26.91 11.87 5.37
N ASP A 270 27.62 12.97 5.39
CA ASP A 270 28.17 13.67 4.20
C ASP A 270 27.10 13.94 3.12
N LEU A 271 25.97 14.51 3.54
CA LEU A 271 24.81 14.71 2.69
C LEU A 271 25.08 15.81 1.64
N ARG A 272 24.91 15.48 0.37
CA ARG A 272 24.90 16.42 -0.76
C ARG A 272 23.55 16.39 -1.44
N ILE A 273 22.85 17.50 -1.45
CA ILE A 273 21.51 17.63 -2.04
C ILE A 273 21.62 18.61 -3.22
N ASN A 274 21.46 18.10 -4.44
CA ASN A 274 21.51 18.86 -5.68
C ASN A 274 20.12 19.00 -6.32
N ALA A 275 20.07 19.70 -7.45
CA ALA A 275 18.82 19.97 -8.16
C ALA A 275 18.18 18.72 -8.77
N ASP A 276 18.97 17.73 -9.10
CA ASP A 276 18.62 16.54 -9.87
C ASP A 276 18.94 15.21 -9.17
N TYR A 277 19.80 15.26 -8.13
CA TYR A 277 20.18 14.05 -7.38
C TYR A 277 20.49 14.37 -5.91
N VAL A 278 20.57 13.32 -5.11
CA VAL A 278 21.19 13.34 -3.79
C VAL A 278 22.35 12.35 -3.73
N GLU A 279 23.37 12.70 -2.93
CA GLU A 279 24.49 11.83 -2.61
C GLU A 279 24.70 11.85 -1.10
N PHE A 280 24.97 10.70 -0.50
CA PHE A 280 25.27 10.58 0.92
C PHE A 280 26.16 9.38 1.19
N LYS A 281 26.81 9.37 2.35
CA LYS A 281 27.60 8.23 2.80
C LYS A 281 26.92 7.51 3.94
N MET A 282 27.13 6.20 4.00
CA MET A 282 26.66 5.36 5.10
C MET A 282 27.58 4.17 5.32
N TYR A 283 27.60 3.65 6.54
CA TYR A 283 28.30 2.40 6.81
C TYR A 283 27.40 1.19 6.57
N VAL A 284 27.88 0.27 5.74
CA VAL A 284 27.25 -1.03 5.49
C VAL A 284 28.31 -2.10 5.74
N ASN A 285 28.05 -3.03 6.65
CA ASN A 285 29.02 -4.08 7.03
C ASN A 285 30.42 -3.53 7.34
N LYS A 286 30.49 -2.40 8.03
CA LYS A 286 31.74 -1.67 8.41
C LYS A 286 32.51 -1.03 7.24
N MET A 287 32.00 -1.09 6.01
CA MET A 287 32.54 -0.36 4.87
C MET A 287 31.74 0.94 4.67
N LEU A 288 32.46 2.02 4.32
CA LEU A 288 31.85 3.31 4.04
C LEU A 288 31.48 3.36 2.56
N GLU A 289 30.18 3.35 2.29
CA GLU A 289 29.65 3.39 0.93
C GLU A 289 29.12 4.78 0.58
N THR A 290 29.28 5.17 -0.68
CA THR A 290 28.69 6.39 -1.23
C THR A 290 27.47 6.03 -2.05
N ILE A 291 26.33 6.52 -1.64
CA ILE A 291 25.02 6.25 -2.27
C ILE A 291 24.65 7.47 -3.14
N HIS A 292 24.39 7.23 -4.41
CA HIS A 292 23.92 8.23 -5.35
C HIS A 292 22.50 7.89 -5.83
N VAL A 293 21.59 8.87 -5.79
CA VAL A 293 20.19 8.67 -6.18
C VAL A 293 19.73 9.83 -7.07
N ASN A 294 19.32 9.54 -8.30
CA ASN A 294 18.88 10.52 -9.30
C ASN A 294 17.47 11.05 -9.06
N ILE A 295 17.12 11.30 -7.80
CA ILE A 295 15.89 11.96 -7.36
C ILE A 295 16.31 13.04 -6.36
N PRO A 296 15.96 14.32 -6.58
CA PRO A 296 16.34 15.40 -5.70
C PRO A 296 15.58 15.39 -4.36
N GLY A 297 16.11 16.16 -3.39
CA GLY A 297 15.44 16.48 -2.15
C GLY A 297 15.81 15.61 -0.95
N LYS A 298 15.79 16.21 0.23
CA LYS A 298 16.18 15.56 1.51
C LYS A 298 15.39 14.27 1.79
N TYR A 299 14.10 14.22 1.43
CA TYR A 299 13.25 13.04 1.66
C TYR A 299 13.69 11.81 0.87
N THR A 300 14.40 11.99 -0.24
CA THR A 300 14.99 10.89 -1.00
C THR A 300 16.00 10.12 -0.16
N ILE A 301 16.77 10.80 0.69
CA ILE A 301 17.74 10.15 1.59
C ILE A 301 17.00 9.23 2.57
N TYR A 302 15.92 9.72 3.22
CA TYR A 302 15.11 8.90 4.13
C TYR A 302 14.48 7.70 3.42
N ASN A 303 13.93 7.89 2.21
CA ASN A 303 13.33 6.80 1.43
C ASN A 303 14.38 5.75 1.05
N SER A 304 15.59 6.19 0.71
CA SER A 304 16.73 5.31 0.40
C SER A 304 17.21 4.53 1.62
N LEU A 305 17.34 5.18 2.78
CA LEU A 305 17.69 4.51 4.03
C LEU A 305 16.66 3.44 4.41
N ALA A 306 15.35 3.74 4.28
CA ALA A 306 14.29 2.77 4.49
C ALA A 306 14.39 1.58 3.53
N ALA A 307 14.63 1.85 2.23
CA ALA A 307 14.77 0.80 1.23
C ALA A 307 16.00 -0.08 1.48
N ILE A 308 17.14 0.53 1.81
CA ILE A 308 18.37 -0.20 2.14
C ILE A 308 18.18 -1.05 3.40
N ALA A 309 17.53 -0.50 4.46
CA ALA A 309 17.24 -1.24 5.68
C ALA A 309 16.43 -2.50 5.40
N VAL A 310 15.37 -2.38 4.60
CA VAL A 310 14.54 -3.53 4.19
C VAL A 310 15.33 -4.52 3.33
N CYS A 311 16.02 -4.05 2.29
CA CYS A 311 16.74 -4.93 1.36
C CYS A 311 17.92 -5.66 2.01
N SER A 312 18.53 -5.08 3.05
CA SER A 312 19.57 -5.72 3.85
C SER A 312 19.07 -6.97 4.58
N LEU A 313 17.80 -7.00 5.00
CA LEU A 313 17.18 -8.20 5.62
C LEU A 313 17.11 -9.39 4.64
N PHE A 314 17.08 -9.10 3.36
CA PHE A 314 17.03 -10.10 2.30
C PHE A 314 18.41 -10.39 1.68
N ASN A 315 19.50 -9.94 2.30
CA ASN A 315 20.88 -10.11 1.81
C ASN A 315 21.08 -9.61 0.36
N CYS A 316 20.44 -8.47 0.01
CA CYS A 316 20.71 -7.81 -1.26
C CYS A 316 22.17 -7.30 -1.30
N GLN A 317 22.87 -7.59 -2.40
CA GLN A 317 24.26 -7.19 -2.54
C GLN A 317 24.39 -5.68 -2.73
N MET A 318 25.48 -5.08 -2.22
CA MET A 318 25.68 -3.64 -2.28
C MET A 318 25.69 -3.11 -3.73
N ASP A 319 26.34 -3.79 -4.63
CA ASP A 319 26.37 -3.41 -6.05
C ASP A 319 24.95 -3.30 -6.66
N ALA A 320 24.06 -4.23 -6.29
CA ALA A 320 22.67 -4.19 -6.73
C ALA A 320 21.90 -3.00 -6.10
N ILE A 321 22.19 -2.67 -4.84
CA ILE A 321 21.61 -1.52 -4.15
C ILE A 321 22.06 -0.23 -4.83
N LEU A 322 23.36 -0.06 -5.05
CA LEU A 322 23.93 1.12 -5.70
C LEU A 322 23.38 1.31 -7.11
N LEU A 323 23.38 0.23 -7.91
CA LEU A 323 22.87 0.24 -9.28
C LEU A 323 21.39 0.62 -9.32
N ALA A 324 20.56 0.01 -8.49
CA ALA A 324 19.14 0.26 -8.48
C ALA A 324 18.80 1.70 -8.06
N LEU A 325 19.43 2.19 -6.98
CA LEU A 325 19.18 3.55 -6.49
C LEU A 325 19.66 4.63 -7.47
N ALA A 326 20.80 4.41 -8.16
CA ALA A 326 21.27 5.32 -9.19
C ALA A 326 20.35 5.40 -10.42
N ASN A 327 19.56 4.35 -10.69
CA ASN A 327 18.71 4.26 -11.86
C ASN A 327 17.21 4.36 -11.56
N VAL A 328 16.83 4.44 -10.29
CA VAL A 328 15.41 4.45 -9.89
C VAL A 328 14.65 5.63 -10.52
N LYS A 329 13.50 5.33 -11.09
CA LYS A 329 12.56 6.33 -11.64
C LYS A 329 11.19 6.07 -11.06
N VAL A 330 10.60 7.12 -10.51
CA VAL A 330 9.27 7.05 -9.90
C VAL A 330 8.36 8.01 -10.66
N PRO A 331 7.44 7.52 -11.50
CA PRO A 331 6.55 8.36 -12.27
C PRO A 331 5.82 9.39 -11.40
N GLY A 332 5.78 10.64 -11.82
CA GLY A 332 5.13 11.73 -11.10
C GLY A 332 5.72 12.06 -9.72
N ARG A 333 6.98 11.69 -9.42
CA ARG A 333 7.67 12.04 -8.17
C ARG A 333 8.99 12.72 -8.49
N SER A 334 9.01 14.04 -8.45
CA SER A 334 10.15 14.87 -8.90
C SER A 334 10.70 14.40 -10.27
N GLU A 335 9.80 13.94 -11.12
CA GLU A 335 10.12 13.35 -12.41
C GLU A 335 10.55 14.45 -13.39
N ILE A 336 11.81 14.40 -13.82
CA ILE A 336 12.35 15.32 -14.82
C ILE A 336 12.01 14.78 -16.21
N VAL A 337 11.21 15.55 -16.96
CA VAL A 337 10.86 15.23 -18.35
C VAL A 337 11.93 15.78 -19.29
N PRO A 338 12.63 14.92 -20.04
CA PRO A 338 13.67 15.38 -20.95
C PRO A 338 13.11 16.03 -22.20
N ILE A 339 12.97 17.36 -22.22
CA ILE A 339 12.45 18.11 -23.38
C ILE A 339 13.58 18.80 -24.15
N ASN A 340 14.37 19.63 -23.48
CA ASN A 340 15.51 20.32 -24.07
C ASN A 340 16.50 20.79 -22.98
N LYS A 341 17.58 21.49 -23.39
CA LYS A 341 18.60 21.98 -22.46
C LYS A 341 18.34 23.41 -21.93
N THR A 342 17.29 24.09 -22.38
CA THR A 342 17.04 25.51 -22.06
C THR A 342 16.14 25.70 -20.85
N PHE A 343 15.28 24.75 -20.55
CA PHE A 343 14.45 24.72 -19.35
C PHE A 343 14.20 23.29 -18.88
N THR A 344 13.86 23.14 -17.61
CA THR A 344 13.51 21.85 -16.99
C THR A 344 12.00 21.78 -16.80
N VAL A 345 11.40 20.66 -17.18
CA VAL A 345 10.02 20.31 -16.83
C VAL A 345 10.07 19.22 -15.78
N MET A 346 9.38 19.44 -14.67
CA MET A 346 9.27 18.47 -13.57
C MET A 346 7.82 18.15 -13.31
N ILE A 347 7.50 16.88 -13.14
CA ILE A 347 6.19 16.39 -12.73
C ILE A 347 6.28 15.88 -11.29
N ASP A 348 5.37 16.35 -10.43
CA ASP A 348 5.30 15.88 -9.05
C ASP A 348 3.85 15.67 -8.61
N TYR A 349 3.66 14.76 -7.69
CA TYR A 349 2.36 14.41 -7.10
C TYR A 349 1.95 15.32 -5.93
N ALA A 350 2.65 16.41 -5.69
CA ALA A 350 2.36 17.35 -4.61
C ALA A 350 0.93 17.89 -4.74
N HIS A 351 0.07 17.59 -3.77
CA HIS A 351 -1.37 17.94 -3.76
C HIS A 351 -1.86 18.42 -2.38
N THR A 352 -0.92 18.65 -1.46
CA THR A 352 -1.18 19.26 -0.15
C THR A 352 -0.31 20.50 0.01
N PRO A 353 -0.69 21.48 0.87
CA PRO A 353 0.11 22.68 1.11
C PRO A 353 1.56 22.34 1.43
N SER A 354 1.79 21.49 2.42
CA SER A 354 3.16 21.09 2.84
C SER A 354 3.98 20.42 1.73
N SER A 355 3.33 19.61 0.86
CA SER A 355 4.07 18.98 -0.25
C SER A 355 4.38 19.96 -1.38
N LEU A 356 3.48 20.90 -1.67
CA LEU A 356 3.71 21.95 -2.65
C LEU A 356 4.86 22.88 -2.20
N GLU A 357 4.81 23.33 -0.95
CA GLU A 357 5.86 24.15 -0.35
C GLU A 357 7.22 23.43 -0.37
N ALA A 358 7.25 22.15 0.00
CA ALA A 358 8.48 21.36 0.01
C ALA A 358 9.13 21.26 -1.38
N ILE A 359 8.32 20.93 -2.42
CA ILE A 359 8.88 20.80 -3.78
C ILE A 359 9.29 22.15 -4.36
N LEU A 360 8.49 23.21 -4.18
CA LEU A 360 8.85 24.55 -4.65
C LEU A 360 10.10 25.09 -3.94
N SER A 361 10.23 24.89 -2.63
CA SER A 361 11.43 25.24 -1.87
C SER A 361 12.66 24.48 -2.35
N ALA A 362 12.53 23.19 -2.67
CA ALA A 362 13.63 22.40 -3.23
C ALA A 362 14.07 22.93 -4.60
N VAL A 363 13.12 23.20 -5.49
CA VAL A 363 13.39 23.74 -6.83
C VAL A 363 14.01 25.16 -6.74
N LYS A 364 13.48 26.03 -5.86
CA LYS A 364 13.93 27.42 -5.71
C LYS A 364 15.40 27.53 -5.33
N ARG A 365 15.95 26.57 -4.59
CA ARG A 365 17.38 26.56 -4.20
C ARG A 365 18.35 26.42 -5.38
N HIS A 366 17.88 25.84 -6.47
CA HIS A 366 18.73 25.47 -7.61
C HIS A 366 18.34 26.16 -8.92
N ALA A 367 17.12 26.71 -8.99
CA ALA A 367 16.64 27.41 -10.18
C ALA A 367 17.40 28.69 -10.42
N LYS A 368 18.00 28.84 -11.61
CA LYS A 368 18.69 30.07 -12.07
C LYS A 368 17.74 31.06 -12.76
N GLY A 369 16.56 30.60 -13.15
CA GLY A 369 15.59 31.37 -13.91
C GLY A 369 14.20 31.39 -13.23
N ARG A 370 13.20 31.82 -13.98
CA ARG A 370 11.80 31.86 -13.51
C ARG A 370 11.26 30.46 -13.25
N ILE A 371 10.59 30.28 -12.10
CA ILE A 371 9.82 29.07 -11.78
C ILE A 371 8.37 29.31 -12.19
N ILE A 372 7.79 28.38 -12.91
CA ILE A 372 6.37 28.34 -13.28
C ILE A 372 5.77 27.10 -12.64
N CYS A 373 4.83 27.31 -11.72
CA CYS A 373 4.09 26.21 -11.07
C CYS A 373 2.69 26.09 -11.68
N VAL A 374 2.37 24.91 -12.17
CA VAL A 374 0.99 24.58 -12.64
C VAL A 374 0.46 23.53 -11.67
N PHE A 375 -0.55 23.87 -10.91
CA PHE A 375 -1.18 22.96 -9.95
C PHE A 375 -2.69 23.09 -9.95
N GLY A 376 -3.39 22.11 -9.37
CA GLY A 376 -4.82 22.12 -9.18
C GLY A 376 -5.24 21.30 -7.97
N CYS A 377 -6.47 21.57 -7.48
CA CYS A 377 -7.08 20.85 -6.38
C CYS A 377 -8.32 20.13 -6.88
N GLY A 378 -8.29 18.80 -6.85
CA GLY A 378 -9.37 17.96 -7.40
C GLY A 378 -10.62 17.93 -6.52
N GLY A 379 -11.79 18.06 -7.17
CA GLY A 379 -13.11 17.83 -6.57
C GLY A 379 -13.48 18.77 -5.42
N ASN A 380 -14.46 18.35 -4.62
CA ASN A 380 -14.95 19.08 -3.45
C ASN A 380 -14.33 18.60 -2.12
N ARG A 381 -13.17 17.94 -2.18
CA ARG A 381 -12.42 17.50 -1.01
C ARG A 381 -11.54 18.62 -0.50
N ASP A 382 -11.50 18.81 0.84
CA ASP A 382 -10.58 19.72 1.53
C ASP A 382 -10.48 21.10 0.82
N VAL A 383 -11.61 21.79 0.72
CA VAL A 383 -11.72 23.09 0.04
C VAL A 383 -10.79 24.17 0.66
N PRO A 384 -10.59 24.23 2.00
CA PRO A 384 -9.72 25.22 2.64
C PRO A 384 -8.27 25.20 2.12
N LYS A 385 -7.72 24.06 1.74
CA LYS A 385 -6.34 23.98 1.26
C LYS A 385 -6.08 24.76 -0.03
N ARG A 386 -7.12 25.06 -0.82
CA ARG A 386 -6.98 25.76 -2.10
C ARG A 386 -6.38 27.14 -1.96
N ALA A 387 -6.88 27.92 -1.00
CA ALA A 387 -6.35 29.26 -0.70
C ALA A 387 -4.88 29.16 -0.24
N ILE A 388 -4.59 28.27 0.72
CA ILE A 388 -3.24 28.07 1.26
C ILE A 388 -2.26 27.65 0.15
N MET A 389 -2.66 26.75 -0.74
CA MET A 389 -1.81 26.31 -1.86
C MET A 389 -1.60 27.43 -2.90
N GLY A 390 -2.53 28.38 -3.00
CA GLY A 390 -2.38 29.57 -3.86
C GLY A 390 -1.46 30.63 -3.29
N GLU A 391 -1.29 30.68 -1.97
CA GLU A 391 -0.40 31.61 -1.26
C GLU A 391 1.07 31.14 -1.25
N ILE A 392 1.34 29.85 -1.38
CA ILE A 392 2.69 29.24 -1.45
C ILE A 392 3.36 29.62 -2.77
#